data_3e3f3415bdd323c50e455176483480b3
#
_entry.id   3e3f3415bdd323c50e455176483480b3
#
_cell.length_a   1.000
_cell.length_b   1.000
_cell.length_c   1.000
_cell.angle_alpha   90.00
_cell.angle_beta   90.00
_cell.angle_gamma   90.00
#
_symmetry.space_group_name_H-M   'P 1'
#
loop_
_entity.id
_entity.type
_entity.pdbx_description
1 polymer ?
#
loop_
_entity_poly.entity_id
_entity_poly.type
_entity_poly.pdbx_seq_one_letter_code
_entity_poly.pdbx_strand_id
1 'polypeptide(L)'
;DSSMALYVPEFCTKHHMDTMLKVYGVGDHGGGPTRRDIERIIDMNSWPVFPQIRCGTLAEYFALVEKVADKLPEIKKELNFIFTGCYTSQSRIKMANRIAEATLNEAETFNTIASLCTTSRYSPCEFAKAWENVLFNHFHDIIPGSCVIDSREYAMGLFQKTMAIANTRRSFSMRAIAQDIDTSNLISGEENMKESTSEGAGAGYGIENFRAMQGERGRGKNRIFHIFNPAPFERSETVEITVWDWPGDADKIIFKNDRGDIIPHQLLNQGFHNYWGHNYLRVLINADVPAGGYSTYIMSERKDNEVAVHLTSYPRVEKPHEFILENQFMKVTFDPQNASIVSLIDKTTNHELIDGKRPAGIFRLIEE
;
A
#
# COMPACT_ATOMS: atom_id res chain seq x y z
N ASP A 1 -32.27 -34.73 -1.55
CA ASP A 1 -32.80 -34.29 -2.82
C ASP A 1 -32.84 -35.47 -3.79
N SER A 2 -34.03 -35.85 -4.26
CA SER A 2 -34.21 -37.03 -5.11
C SER A 2 -33.47 -36.94 -6.45
N SER A 3 -33.18 -35.76 -6.91
CA SER A 3 -32.40 -35.55 -8.15
C SER A 3 -30.96 -36.10 -8.05
N MET A 4 -30.42 -36.32 -6.86
CA MET A 4 -29.12 -36.95 -6.66
C MET A 4 -29.06 -38.37 -7.24
N ALA A 5 -30.16 -39.08 -7.26
CA ALA A 5 -30.25 -40.41 -7.87
C ALA A 5 -29.92 -40.40 -9.36
N LEU A 6 -30.11 -39.30 -10.03
CA LEU A 6 -29.83 -39.12 -11.47
C LEU A 6 -28.44 -38.52 -11.72
N TYR A 7 -28.15 -37.38 -11.13
CA TYR A 7 -26.92 -36.64 -11.51
C TYR A 7 -25.63 -37.20 -10.88
N VAL A 8 -25.71 -37.93 -9.73
CA VAL A 8 -24.49 -38.50 -9.15
C VAL A 8 -23.95 -39.66 -10.03
N PRO A 9 -24.75 -40.65 -10.46
CA PRO A 9 -24.25 -41.65 -11.41
C PRO A 9 -23.78 -41.07 -12.73
N GLU A 10 -24.47 -40.06 -13.26
CA GLU A 10 -24.04 -39.35 -14.48
C GLU A 10 -22.66 -38.68 -14.30
N PHE A 11 -22.47 -37.96 -13.22
CA PHE A 11 -21.19 -37.34 -12.88
C PHE A 11 -20.08 -38.39 -12.74
N CYS A 12 -20.33 -39.44 -11.97
CA CYS A 12 -19.36 -40.50 -11.73
C CYS A 12 -18.94 -41.19 -13.02
N THR A 13 -19.90 -41.49 -13.90
CA THR A 13 -19.63 -42.07 -15.22
C THR A 13 -18.80 -41.15 -16.08
N LYS A 14 -19.19 -39.88 -16.16
CA LYS A 14 -18.50 -38.85 -16.98
C LYS A 14 -17.06 -38.63 -16.56
N HIS A 15 -16.77 -38.66 -15.27
CA HIS A 15 -15.47 -38.35 -14.71
C HIS A 15 -14.67 -39.55 -14.23
N HIS A 16 -15.14 -40.79 -14.53
CA HIS A 16 -14.48 -42.03 -14.15
C HIS A 16 -14.23 -42.17 -12.64
N MET A 17 -15.16 -41.67 -11.84
CA MET A 17 -15.10 -41.66 -10.40
C MET A 17 -16.23 -42.50 -9.78
N ASP A 18 -16.00 -43.00 -8.57
CA ASP A 18 -17.04 -43.72 -7.78
C ASP A 18 -17.76 -42.80 -6.80
N THR A 19 -17.31 -41.54 -6.70
CA THR A 19 -17.75 -40.61 -5.65
C THR A 19 -17.87 -39.22 -6.23
N MET A 20 -18.89 -38.49 -5.82
CA MET A 20 -19.08 -37.07 -6.10
C MET A 20 -19.10 -36.28 -4.80
N LEU A 21 -18.42 -35.13 -4.77
CA LEU A 21 -18.50 -34.20 -3.65
C LEU A 21 -19.77 -33.33 -3.77
N LYS A 22 -20.53 -33.27 -2.68
CA LYS A 22 -21.64 -32.33 -2.51
C LYS A 22 -21.40 -31.51 -1.24
N VAL A 23 -21.15 -30.21 -1.40
CA VAL A 23 -21.14 -29.26 -0.29
C VAL A 23 -22.59 -28.90 0.05
N TYR A 24 -22.93 -28.86 1.34
CA TYR A 24 -24.28 -28.52 1.80
C TYR A 24 -24.26 -27.75 3.11
N GLY A 25 -25.38 -27.10 3.41
CA GLY A 25 -25.56 -26.25 4.59
C GLY A 25 -26.32 -24.98 4.23
N VAL A 26 -26.58 -24.14 5.22
CA VAL A 26 -27.27 -22.85 5.02
C VAL A 26 -26.40 -21.86 4.20
N GLY A 27 -25.09 -22.01 4.27
CA GLY A 27 -24.15 -21.24 3.44
C GLY A 27 -24.13 -19.77 3.79
N ASP A 28 -24.33 -18.93 2.78
CA ASP A 28 -24.24 -17.45 2.88
C ASP A 28 -25.19 -16.84 3.91
N HIS A 29 -26.22 -17.55 4.30
CA HIS A 29 -27.13 -17.13 5.37
C HIS A 29 -26.59 -17.37 6.79
N GLY A 30 -25.32 -17.78 6.91
CA GLY A 30 -24.63 -17.88 8.19
C GLY A 30 -24.93 -19.17 8.97
N GLY A 31 -24.79 -20.32 8.33
CA GLY A 31 -24.95 -21.59 9.02
C GLY A 31 -24.38 -22.79 8.29
N GLY A 32 -24.12 -23.83 9.06
CA GLY A 32 -23.78 -25.16 8.56
C GLY A 32 -25.03 -26.02 8.28
N PRO A 33 -24.85 -27.33 8.26
CA PRO A 33 -25.96 -28.29 8.15
C PRO A 33 -26.97 -28.13 9.28
N THR A 34 -28.24 -28.12 8.94
CA THR A 34 -29.28 -28.13 9.96
C THR A 34 -29.54 -29.55 10.46
N ARG A 35 -30.16 -29.68 11.64
CA ARG A 35 -30.59 -30.99 12.15
C ARG A 35 -31.50 -31.71 11.15
N ARG A 36 -32.42 -30.98 10.53
CA ARG A 36 -33.31 -31.54 9.49
C ARG A 36 -32.52 -32.08 8.29
N ASP A 37 -31.43 -31.42 7.87
CA ASP A 37 -30.62 -31.91 6.77
C ASP A 37 -29.91 -33.20 7.11
N ILE A 38 -29.41 -33.33 8.35
CA ILE A 38 -28.75 -34.54 8.85
C ILE A 38 -29.75 -35.69 8.92
N GLU A 39 -30.94 -35.46 9.48
CA GLU A 39 -32.01 -36.46 9.55
C GLU A 39 -32.42 -36.92 8.14
N ARG A 40 -32.49 -36.01 7.19
CA ARG A 40 -32.78 -36.32 5.78
C ARG A 40 -31.67 -37.14 5.12
N ILE A 41 -30.42 -36.89 5.40
CA ILE A 41 -29.28 -37.68 4.89
C ILE A 41 -29.36 -39.11 5.45
N ILE A 42 -29.67 -39.28 6.73
CA ILE A 42 -29.84 -40.60 7.36
C ILE A 42 -30.99 -41.37 6.70
N ASP A 43 -32.12 -40.70 6.47
CA ASP A 43 -33.27 -41.28 5.78
C ASP A 43 -32.93 -41.75 4.37
N MET A 44 -32.29 -40.86 3.58
CA MET A 44 -31.89 -41.15 2.18
C MET A 44 -30.91 -42.33 2.08
N ASN A 45 -30.06 -42.56 3.07
CA ASN A 45 -29.15 -43.69 3.09
C ASN A 45 -29.87 -45.04 3.29
N SER A 46 -31.13 -45.03 3.71
CA SER A 46 -31.98 -46.24 3.80
C SER A 46 -32.73 -46.57 2.49
N TRP A 47 -32.67 -45.68 1.50
CA TRP A 47 -33.42 -45.85 0.27
C TRP A 47 -32.77 -46.90 -0.65
N PRO A 48 -33.52 -47.83 -1.22
CA PRO A 48 -32.97 -49.03 -1.87
C PRO A 48 -32.22 -48.77 -3.17
N VAL A 49 -32.46 -47.66 -3.84
CA VAL A 49 -31.82 -47.28 -5.14
C VAL A 49 -31.36 -45.84 -5.07
N PHE A 50 -30.50 -45.53 -4.14
CA PHE A 50 -30.00 -44.18 -3.93
C PHE A 50 -28.50 -44.21 -3.68
N PRO A 51 -27.73 -43.18 -4.16
CA PRO A 51 -26.32 -43.10 -3.83
C PRO A 51 -26.07 -43.03 -2.33
N GLN A 52 -25.12 -43.82 -1.84
CA GLN A 52 -24.74 -43.76 -0.44
C GLN A 52 -24.11 -42.38 -0.12
N ILE A 53 -24.64 -41.71 0.89
CA ILE A 53 -24.14 -40.43 1.35
C ILE A 53 -23.25 -40.62 2.57
N ARG A 54 -22.02 -40.17 2.49
CA ARG A 54 -21.06 -40.20 3.58
C ARG A 54 -20.56 -38.79 3.87
N CYS A 55 -20.54 -38.37 5.13
CA CYS A 55 -19.85 -37.18 5.55
C CYS A 55 -18.33 -37.43 5.49
N GLY A 56 -17.60 -36.49 4.94
CA GLY A 56 -16.14 -36.54 4.76
C GLY A 56 -15.50 -35.17 4.71
N THR A 57 -14.21 -35.15 4.55
CA THR A 57 -13.41 -33.94 4.40
C THR A 57 -13.04 -33.70 2.95
N LEU A 58 -12.68 -32.45 2.61
CA LEU A 58 -12.14 -32.13 1.29
C LEU A 58 -10.85 -32.91 0.98
N ALA A 59 -10.00 -33.14 1.99
CA ALA A 59 -8.77 -33.91 1.82
C ALA A 59 -9.07 -35.38 1.41
N GLU A 60 -10.05 -36.02 2.04
CA GLU A 60 -10.47 -37.39 1.66
C GLU A 60 -10.99 -37.43 0.21
N TYR A 61 -11.80 -36.44 -0.18
CA TYR A 61 -12.29 -36.35 -1.55
C TYR A 61 -11.18 -36.15 -2.57
N PHE A 62 -10.26 -35.20 -2.34
CA PHE A 62 -9.16 -34.97 -3.24
C PHE A 62 -8.18 -36.14 -3.35
N ALA A 63 -8.01 -36.93 -2.29
CA ALA A 63 -7.24 -38.16 -2.37
C ALA A 63 -7.90 -39.22 -3.28
N LEU A 64 -9.22 -39.17 -3.47
CA LEU A 64 -9.90 -39.99 -4.48
C LEU A 64 -9.74 -39.41 -5.90
N VAL A 65 -9.81 -38.09 -6.04
CA VAL A 65 -9.60 -37.37 -7.32
C VAL A 65 -8.21 -37.63 -7.89
N GLU A 66 -7.18 -37.62 -7.04
CA GLU A 66 -5.79 -37.89 -7.45
C GLU A 66 -5.62 -39.23 -8.15
N LYS A 67 -6.40 -40.24 -7.78
CA LYS A 67 -6.34 -41.59 -8.41
C LYS A 67 -6.80 -41.62 -9.86
N VAL A 68 -7.51 -40.60 -10.30
CA VAL A 68 -8.06 -40.47 -11.66
C VAL A 68 -7.63 -39.16 -12.33
N ALA A 69 -6.63 -38.45 -11.78
CA ALA A 69 -6.22 -37.15 -12.24
C ALA A 69 -5.79 -37.13 -13.72
N ASP A 70 -5.17 -38.22 -14.17
CA ASP A 70 -4.77 -38.43 -15.59
C ASP A 70 -5.95 -38.51 -16.57
N LYS A 71 -7.15 -38.78 -16.08
CA LYS A 71 -8.37 -38.86 -16.87
C LYS A 71 -9.21 -37.57 -16.85
N LEU A 72 -8.84 -36.62 -16.00
CA LEU A 72 -9.59 -35.39 -15.85
C LEU A 72 -9.08 -34.32 -16.82
N PRO A 73 -9.97 -33.43 -17.31
CA PRO A 73 -9.55 -32.36 -18.18
C PRO A 73 -8.70 -31.34 -17.44
N GLU A 74 -7.58 -30.95 -18.01
CA GLU A 74 -6.76 -29.84 -17.51
C GLU A 74 -7.39 -28.51 -17.90
N ILE A 75 -7.58 -27.62 -16.90
CA ILE A 75 -8.12 -26.27 -17.11
C ILE A 75 -7.00 -25.24 -16.94
N LYS A 76 -6.62 -24.56 -18.02
CA LYS A 76 -5.60 -23.51 -18.05
C LYS A 76 -6.21 -22.15 -18.38
N LYS A 77 -7.04 -21.63 -17.48
CA LYS A 77 -7.68 -20.32 -17.63
C LYS A 77 -7.99 -19.70 -16.28
N GLU A 78 -8.32 -18.41 -16.27
CA GLU A 78 -8.86 -17.75 -15.10
C GLU A 78 -10.14 -18.44 -14.61
N LEU A 79 -10.18 -18.74 -13.30
CA LEU A 79 -11.33 -19.42 -12.68
C LEU A 79 -12.31 -18.45 -12.02
N ASN A 80 -11.88 -17.22 -11.73
CA ASN A 80 -12.71 -16.20 -11.11
C ASN A 80 -13.35 -15.28 -12.14
N PHE A 81 -14.37 -15.76 -12.80
CA PHE A 81 -15.05 -15.06 -13.92
C PHE A 81 -16.45 -14.53 -13.57
N ILE A 82 -16.94 -14.78 -12.33
CA ILE A 82 -18.30 -14.39 -11.93
C ILE A 82 -18.29 -13.13 -11.07
N PHE A 83 -17.50 -13.08 -10.00
CA PHE A 83 -17.51 -12.00 -9.02
C PHE A 83 -16.34 -11.02 -9.17
N THR A 84 -15.90 -10.76 -10.39
CA THR A 84 -14.72 -9.91 -10.65
C THR A 84 -14.90 -8.45 -10.21
N GLY A 85 -16.13 -7.96 -10.14
CA GLY A 85 -16.45 -6.61 -9.67
C GLY A 85 -15.99 -6.33 -8.23
N CYS A 86 -15.93 -7.35 -7.37
CA CYS A 86 -15.48 -7.20 -5.98
C CYS A 86 -14.02 -6.71 -5.85
N TYR A 87 -13.18 -6.89 -6.86
CA TYR A 87 -11.79 -6.41 -6.84
C TYR A 87 -11.66 -4.90 -6.98
N THR A 88 -12.66 -4.23 -7.53
CA THR A 88 -12.65 -2.80 -7.78
C THR A 88 -13.75 -2.04 -7.07
N SER A 89 -14.81 -2.72 -6.62
CA SER A 89 -15.90 -2.11 -5.86
C SER A 89 -15.37 -1.47 -4.58
N GLN A 90 -15.83 -0.25 -4.28
CA GLN A 90 -15.42 0.49 -3.08
C GLN A 90 -13.89 0.54 -2.91
N SER A 91 -13.17 0.97 -3.95
CA SER A 91 -11.69 1.01 -3.99
C SER A 91 -11.05 1.70 -2.78
N ARG A 92 -11.75 2.64 -2.14
CA ARG A 92 -11.30 3.31 -0.91
C ARG A 92 -11.07 2.33 0.25
N ILE A 93 -11.91 1.30 0.40
CA ILE A 93 -11.74 0.27 1.46
C ILE A 93 -10.45 -0.52 1.20
N LYS A 94 -10.22 -0.92 -0.05
CA LYS A 94 -9.01 -1.68 -0.43
C LYS A 94 -7.74 -0.86 -0.23
N MET A 95 -7.77 0.40 -0.65
CA MET A 95 -6.67 1.32 -0.45
C MET A 95 -6.42 1.57 1.04
N ALA A 96 -7.48 1.83 1.82
CA ALA A 96 -7.39 2.01 3.27
C ALA A 96 -6.78 0.78 3.96
N ASN A 97 -7.19 -0.42 3.57
CA ASN A 97 -6.64 -1.65 4.11
C ASN A 97 -5.13 -1.77 3.86
N ARG A 98 -4.68 -1.57 2.62
CA ARG A 98 -3.26 -1.64 2.27
C ARG A 98 -2.42 -0.60 3.00
N ILE A 99 -2.93 0.61 3.13
CA ILE A 99 -2.25 1.68 3.87
C ILE A 99 -2.16 1.33 5.35
N ALA A 100 -3.24 0.81 5.95
CA ALA A 100 -3.25 0.41 7.36
C ALA A 100 -2.24 -0.71 7.63
N GLU A 101 -2.23 -1.78 6.83
CA GLU A 101 -1.28 -2.89 6.95
C GLU A 101 0.18 -2.38 6.86
N ALA A 102 0.48 -1.60 5.83
CA ALA A 102 1.83 -1.08 5.62
C ALA A 102 2.27 -0.16 6.78
N THR A 103 1.40 0.78 7.20
CA THR A 103 1.71 1.72 8.27
C THR A 103 1.84 1.04 9.63
N LEU A 104 1.05 0.00 9.91
CA LEU A 104 1.18 -0.78 11.13
C LEU A 104 2.50 -1.54 11.19
N ASN A 105 2.87 -2.24 10.12
CA ASN A 105 4.16 -2.93 10.05
C ASN A 105 5.33 -1.97 10.27
N GLU A 106 5.27 -0.79 9.64
CA GLU A 106 6.25 0.27 9.81
C GLU A 106 6.32 0.77 11.27
N ALA A 107 5.15 1.02 11.87
CA ALA A 107 5.03 1.49 13.23
C ALA A 107 5.54 0.48 14.25
N GLU A 108 5.23 -0.81 14.09
CA GLU A 108 5.73 -1.88 14.95
C GLU A 108 7.25 -2.04 14.83
N THR A 109 7.77 -1.98 13.61
CA THR A 109 9.22 -2.05 13.34
C THR A 109 9.94 -0.95 14.10
N PHE A 110 9.56 0.32 13.91
CA PHE A 110 10.24 1.42 14.59
C PHE A 110 9.96 1.47 16.09
N ASN A 111 8.78 1.05 16.56
CA ASN A 111 8.52 0.98 17.99
C ASN A 111 9.36 -0.12 18.66
N THR A 112 9.59 -1.23 17.98
CA THR A 112 10.51 -2.28 18.45
C THR A 112 11.94 -1.75 18.50
N ILE A 113 12.45 -1.13 17.43
CA ILE A 113 13.79 -0.54 17.39
C ILE A 113 13.96 0.49 18.51
N ALA A 114 13.02 1.43 18.65
CA ALA A 114 13.05 2.44 19.69
C ALA A 114 13.07 1.83 21.09
N SER A 115 12.32 0.75 21.33
CA SER A 115 12.30 0.08 22.63
C SER A 115 13.60 -0.64 22.98
N LEU A 116 14.40 -1.01 21.97
CA LEU A 116 15.70 -1.66 22.15
C LEU A 116 16.86 -0.67 22.28
N CYS A 117 16.76 0.49 21.62
CA CYS A 117 17.86 1.45 21.50
C CYS A 117 17.68 2.72 22.33
N THR A 118 16.47 3.00 22.83
CA THR A 118 16.15 4.22 23.59
C THR A 118 15.41 3.90 24.91
N THR A 119 14.94 4.91 25.60
CA THR A 119 14.09 4.74 26.80
C THR A 119 12.61 4.48 26.49
N SER A 120 12.24 4.39 25.21
CA SER A 120 10.87 4.13 24.78
C SER A 120 10.42 2.72 25.15
N ARG A 121 9.10 2.55 25.29
CA ARG A 121 8.50 1.23 25.58
C ARG A 121 7.69 0.76 24.37
N TYR A 122 7.77 -0.54 24.07
CA TYR A 122 6.89 -1.17 23.10
C TYR A 122 5.42 -1.16 23.59
N SER A 123 4.48 -0.94 22.67
CA SER A 123 3.05 -0.71 23.00
C SER A 123 2.15 -1.87 22.51
N PRO A 124 2.23 -3.07 23.10
CA PRO A 124 1.59 -4.27 22.58
C PRO A 124 0.06 -4.15 22.52
N CYS A 125 -0.57 -3.56 23.52
CA CYS A 125 -2.03 -3.44 23.59
C CYS A 125 -2.60 -2.55 22.48
N GLU A 126 -1.88 -1.47 22.12
CA GLU A 126 -2.33 -0.56 21.07
C GLU A 126 -2.18 -1.19 19.69
N PHE A 127 -1.06 -1.87 19.44
CA PHE A 127 -0.88 -2.61 18.18
C PHE A 127 -1.88 -3.75 18.03
N ALA A 128 -2.12 -4.53 19.08
CA ALA A 128 -3.15 -5.56 19.07
C ALA A 128 -4.51 -4.97 18.69
N LYS A 129 -4.90 -3.83 19.31
CA LYS A 129 -6.16 -3.16 18.98
C LYS A 129 -6.21 -2.64 17.55
N ALA A 130 -5.11 -2.11 17.05
CA ALA A 130 -5.03 -1.63 15.68
C ALA A 130 -5.14 -2.79 14.66
N TRP A 131 -4.46 -3.92 14.92
CA TRP A 131 -4.59 -5.12 14.10
C TRP A 131 -5.98 -5.74 14.16
N GLU A 132 -6.65 -5.77 15.32
CA GLU A 132 -8.05 -6.19 15.41
C GLU A 132 -8.96 -5.38 14.46
N ASN A 133 -8.77 -4.07 14.38
CA ASN A 133 -9.54 -3.22 13.48
C ASN A 133 -9.28 -3.56 12.00
N VAL A 134 -8.02 -3.81 11.62
CA VAL A 134 -7.65 -4.19 10.26
C VAL A 134 -8.22 -5.56 9.91
N LEU A 135 -8.04 -6.55 10.79
CA LEU A 135 -8.52 -7.92 10.58
C LEU A 135 -10.05 -7.98 10.51
N PHE A 136 -10.76 -7.14 11.28
CA PHE A 136 -12.21 -7.01 11.15
C PHE A 136 -12.59 -6.57 9.73
N ASN A 137 -11.87 -5.61 9.15
CA ASN A 137 -12.13 -5.12 7.80
C ASN A 137 -11.78 -6.13 6.70
N HIS A 138 -11.07 -7.23 7.00
CA HIS A 138 -10.84 -8.34 6.08
C HIS A 138 -12.07 -9.23 5.86
N PHE A 139 -13.16 -8.97 6.59
CA PHE A 139 -14.39 -9.74 6.40
C PHE A 139 -14.82 -9.71 4.93
N HIS A 140 -15.30 -10.88 4.44
CA HIS A 140 -15.54 -11.12 3.01
C HIS A 140 -16.62 -10.25 2.36
N ASP A 141 -17.38 -9.49 3.13
CA ASP A 141 -18.34 -8.51 2.63
C ASP A 141 -17.82 -7.05 2.78
N ILE A 142 -16.82 -6.82 3.63
CA ILE A 142 -16.22 -5.49 3.82
C ILE A 142 -15.14 -5.23 2.78
N ILE A 143 -14.08 -6.04 2.76
CA ILE A 143 -12.95 -5.81 1.84
C ILE A 143 -13.33 -5.91 0.36
N PRO A 144 -14.27 -6.77 -0.06
CA PRO A 144 -14.78 -6.77 -1.43
C PRO A 144 -15.60 -5.54 -1.80
N GLY A 145 -16.08 -4.79 -0.81
CA GLY A 145 -16.93 -3.62 -1.03
C GLY A 145 -18.38 -3.93 -1.32
N SER A 146 -18.82 -5.17 -1.06
CA SER A 146 -20.21 -5.60 -1.22
C SER A 146 -21.10 -5.34 0.00
N CYS A 147 -20.56 -4.73 1.05
CA CYS A 147 -21.29 -4.38 2.26
C CYS A 147 -22.23 -3.17 2.05
N VAL A 148 -23.24 -3.09 2.93
CA VAL A 148 -24.12 -1.93 3.00
C VAL A 148 -23.39 -0.67 3.48
N ILE A 149 -23.99 0.48 3.23
CA ILE A 149 -23.38 1.80 3.48
C ILE A 149 -22.91 1.96 4.94
N ASP A 150 -23.73 1.55 5.89
CA ASP A 150 -23.42 1.69 7.32
C ASP A 150 -22.19 0.85 7.72
N SER A 151 -22.08 -0.36 7.17
CA SER A 151 -20.90 -1.22 7.38
C SER A 151 -19.64 -0.62 6.77
N ARG A 152 -19.76 0.03 5.62
CA ARG A 152 -18.65 0.75 4.98
C ARG A 152 -18.18 1.92 5.84
N GLU A 153 -19.09 2.75 6.34
CA GLU A 153 -18.75 3.90 7.19
C GLU A 153 -18.09 3.43 8.50
N TYR A 154 -18.61 2.37 9.10
CA TYR A 154 -18.00 1.74 10.26
C TYR A 154 -16.57 1.25 9.97
N ALA A 155 -16.38 0.53 8.87
CA ALA A 155 -15.06 0.03 8.44
C ALA A 155 -14.05 1.16 8.21
N MET A 156 -14.49 2.27 7.59
CA MET A 156 -13.65 3.45 7.41
C MET A 156 -13.33 4.14 8.74
N GLY A 157 -14.24 4.12 9.71
CA GLY A 157 -13.98 4.59 11.08
C GLY A 157 -12.91 3.74 11.79
N LEU A 158 -12.95 2.41 11.64
CA LEU A 158 -11.91 1.52 12.17
C LEU A 158 -10.55 1.77 11.51
N PHE A 159 -10.52 2.01 10.20
CA PHE A 159 -9.30 2.41 9.49
C PHE A 159 -8.71 3.70 10.08
N GLN A 160 -9.51 4.76 10.26
CA GLN A 160 -9.04 6.02 10.82
C GLN A 160 -8.47 5.84 12.24
N LYS A 161 -9.13 5.04 13.07
CA LYS A 161 -8.65 4.70 14.41
C LYS A 161 -7.32 3.95 14.38
N THR A 162 -7.18 3.01 13.46
CA THR A 162 -5.92 2.30 13.22
C THR A 162 -4.80 3.26 12.82
N MET A 163 -5.07 4.16 11.88
CA MET A 163 -4.09 5.15 11.42
C MET A 163 -3.66 6.10 12.52
N ALA A 164 -4.58 6.52 13.40
CA ALA A 164 -4.24 7.35 14.54
C ALA A 164 -3.25 6.64 15.48
N ILE A 165 -3.47 5.38 15.79
CA ILE A 165 -2.55 4.57 16.62
C ILE A 165 -1.20 4.40 15.90
N ALA A 166 -1.21 3.89 14.68
CA ALA A 166 -0.01 3.55 13.93
C ALA A 166 0.89 4.79 13.71
N ASN A 167 0.32 5.89 13.24
CA ASN A 167 1.07 7.11 13.00
C ASN A 167 1.62 7.73 14.29
N THR A 168 0.85 7.71 15.37
CA THR A 168 1.33 8.20 16.68
C THR A 168 2.53 7.39 17.14
N ARG A 169 2.44 6.06 17.13
CA ARG A 169 3.53 5.18 17.57
C ARG A 169 4.74 5.29 16.67
N ARG A 170 4.55 5.32 15.36
CA ARG A 170 5.62 5.53 14.39
C ARG A 170 6.35 6.85 14.65
N SER A 171 5.62 7.96 14.74
CA SER A 171 6.20 9.28 14.93
C SER A 171 6.97 9.40 16.24
N PHE A 172 6.42 8.93 17.35
CA PHE A 172 7.13 8.95 18.64
C PHE A 172 8.38 8.07 18.61
N SER A 173 8.31 6.91 18.00
CA SER A 173 9.45 6.00 17.90
C SER A 173 10.58 6.58 17.06
N MET A 174 10.26 7.11 15.89
CA MET A 174 11.25 7.76 15.02
C MET A 174 11.89 8.99 15.71
N ARG A 175 11.09 9.78 16.42
CA ARG A 175 11.61 10.92 17.20
C ARG A 175 12.53 10.48 18.33
N ALA A 176 12.17 9.44 19.07
CA ALA A 176 13.01 8.92 20.13
C ALA A 176 14.37 8.45 19.58
N ILE A 177 14.36 7.73 18.45
CA ILE A 177 15.60 7.32 17.78
C ILE A 177 16.39 8.55 17.30
N ALA A 178 15.72 9.51 16.65
CA ALA A 178 16.36 10.71 16.13
C ALA A 178 17.02 11.57 17.23
N GLN A 179 16.45 11.61 18.42
CA GLN A 179 17.02 12.35 19.58
C GLN A 179 18.36 11.76 20.06
N ASP A 180 18.57 10.47 19.86
CA ASP A 180 19.80 9.79 20.27
C ASP A 180 20.89 9.80 19.18
N ILE A 181 20.60 10.37 18.00
CA ILE A 181 21.58 10.52 16.92
C ILE A 181 22.44 11.76 17.18
N ASP A 182 23.75 11.56 17.35
CA ASP A 182 24.69 12.66 17.46
C ASP A 182 24.93 13.34 16.11
N THR A 183 24.46 14.57 16.00
CA THR A 183 24.62 15.42 14.82
C THR A 183 25.53 16.64 15.08
N SER A 184 26.21 16.68 16.19
CA SER A 184 27.02 17.84 16.61
C SER A 184 28.16 18.20 15.66
N ASN A 185 28.65 17.21 14.92
CA ASN A 185 29.71 17.34 13.92
C ASN A 185 29.21 17.73 12.51
N LEU A 186 27.89 17.68 12.29
CA LEU A 186 27.31 17.93 10.96
C LEU A 186 26.99 19.39 10.71
N ILE A 187 26.78 20.17 11.77
CA ILE A 187 26.40 21.57 11.69
C ILE A 187 27.31 22.39 12.62
N SER A 188 27.93 23.44 12.07
CA SER A 188 28.75 24.38 12.81
C SER A 188 28.05 25.74 12.98
N GLY A 189 28.04 26.29 14.19
CA GLY A 189 27.53 27.63 14.48
C GLY A 189 26.40 27.68 15.52
N GLU A 190 26.30 28.78 16.26
CA GLU A 190 25.31 28.95 17.33
C GLU A 190 23.86 28.94 16.87
N GLU A 191 23.57 29.36 15.64
CA GLU A 191 22.21 29.35 15.08
C GLU A 191 21.64 27.94 14.93
N ASN A 192 22.50 26.94 14.83
CA ASN A 192 22.11 25.56 14.54
C ASN A 192 21.92 24.71 15.79
N MET A 193 22.35 25.23 16.94
CA MET A 193 22.23 24.54 18.25
C MET A 193 20.94 24.88 18.99
N LYS A 194 20.10 25.74 18.45
CA LYS A 194 18.80 26.07 19.07
C LYS A 194 17.76 25.06 18.68
N GLU A 195 17.09 24.52 19.68
CA GLU A 195 16.00 23.55 19.54
C GLU A 195 15.01 23.93 18.43
N SER A 196 14.66 22.95 17.60
CA SER A 196 13.52 23.07 16.71
C SER A 196 12.27 23.24 17.58
N THR A 197 11.56 24.33 17.44
CA THR A 197 10.23 24.42 18.01
C THR A 197 9.30 23.61 17.10
N SER A 198 9.05 22.36 17.45
CA SER A 198 7.92 21.62 16.89
C SER A 198 6.65 22.22 17.46
N GLU A 199 6.15 23.27 16.88
CA GLU A 199 4.77 23.63 17.09
C GLU A 199 4.00 22.77 16.08
N GLY A 200 3.49 21.64 16.59
CA GLY A 200 2.83 20.67 15.75
C GLY A 200 1.67 21.26 14.99
N ALA A 201 1.89 21.58 13.73
CA ALA A 201 0.85 21.46 12.76
C ALA A 201 0.42 20.00 12.86
N GLY A 202 -0.71 19.75 13.49
CA GLY A 202 -1.19 18.40 13.74
C GLY A 202 -1.13 17.59 12.46
N ALA A 203 -0.72 16.35 12.56
CA ALA A 203 -0.77 15.43 11.46
C ALA A 203 -2.16 15.51 10.82
N GLY A 204 -2.24 16.06 9.64
CA GLY A 204 -3.47 16.13 8.86
C GLY A 204 -3.83 14.75 8.36
N TYR A 205 -4.59 14.01 9.13
CA TYR A 205 -5.16 12.74 8.70
C TYR A 205 -6.42 13.01 7.87
N GLY A 206 -6.24 13.34 6.62
CA GLY A 206 -7.32 13.29 5.65
C GLY A 206 -7.32 11.92 4.98
N ILE A 207 -8.48 11.35 4.78
CA ILE A 207 -8.67 10.16 3.94
C ILE A 207 -8.04 10.36 2.54
N GLU A 208 -7.91 11.59 2.09
CA GLU A 208 -7.36 11.96 0.79
C GLU A 208 -5.83 11.94 0.75
N ASN A 209 -5.15 12.15 1.86
CA ASN A 209 -3.70 12.31 1.90
C ASN A 209 -2.94 11.24 2.69
N PHE A 210 -3.53 10.29 3.30
CA PHE A 210 -2.93 9.12 4.01
C PHE A 210 -1.47 9.26 4.53
N ARG A 211 -0.90 10.46 4.54
CA ARG A 211 0.46 10.78 4.94
C ARG A 211 0.44 11.51 6.26
N ALA A 212 1.29 11.08 7.18
CA ALA A 212 1.64 11.90 8.34
C ALA A 212 2.36 13.15 7.81
N MET A 213 1.80 14.32 8.05
CA MET A 213 2.52 15.57 7.76
C MET A 213 3.68 15.70 8.75
N GLN A 214 4.87 15.89 8.23
CA GLN A 214 6.03 16.24 9.04
C GLN A 214 5.88 17.70 9.45
N GLY A 215 5.44 17.93 10.67
CA GLY A 215 5.10 19.26 11.15
C GLY A 215 6.21 19.97 11.90
N GLU A 216 7.47 19.56 11.76
CA GLU A 216 8.56 20.20 12.45
C GLU A 216 9.04 21.45 11.72
N ARG A 217 9.04 22.55 12.45
CA ARG A 217 9.64 23.81 12.00
C ARG A 217 11.01 23.94 12.63
N GLY A 218 12.04 23.64 11.88
CA GLY A 218 13.40 23.96 12.30
C GLY A 218 13.68 25.47 12.28
N ARG A 219 14.73 25.91 12.95
CA ARG A 219 15.24 27.30 12.90
C ARG A 219 16.51 27.39 12.06
N GLY A 220 16.81 28.60 11.56
CA GLY A 220 18.02 28.88 10.80
C GLY A 220 18.01 28.27 9.39
N LYS A 221 19.12 28.38 8.68
CA LYS A 221 19.28 27.94 7.29
C LYS A 221 19.68 26.47 7.18
N ASN A 222 20.24 25.87 8.23
CA ASN A 222 20.62 24.47 8.25
C ASN A 222 19.50 23.63 8.86
N ARG A 223 19.08 22.60 8.12
CA ARG A 223 18.03 21.68 8.53
C ARG A 223 18.56 20.25 8.42
N ILE A 224 18.38 19.47 9.47
CA ILE A 224 18.73 18.04 9.49
C ILE A 224 17.48 17.21 9.29
N PHE A 225 17.59 16.21 8.43
CA PHE A 225 16.54 15.24 8.16
C PHE A 225 17.10 13.84 8.35
N HIS A 226 16.42 13.03 9.16
CA HIS A 226 16.66 11.61 9.25
C HIS A 226 15.61 10.89 8.44
N ILE A 227 16.02 10.15 7.42
CA ILE A 227 15.14 9.35 6.57
C ILE A 227 15.27 7.90 6.99
N PHE A 228 14.16 7.31 7.37
CA PHE A 228 14.08 5.97 7.93
C PHE A 228 13.58 4.96 6.91
N ASN A 229 14.13 3.75 6.94
CA ASN A 229 13.73 2.63 6.12
C ASN A 229 13.30 1.44 6.99
N PRO A 230 12.01 1.07 7.03
CA PRO A 230 11.54 -0.07 7.82
C PRO A 230 11.78 -1.42 7.12
N ALA A 231 12.16 -1.42 5.84
CA ALA A 231 12.33 -2.64 5.07
C ALA A 231 13.61 -3.41 5.47
N PRO A 232 13.61 -4.75 5.36
CA PRO A 232 14.78 -5.57 5.66
C PRO A 232 15.84 -5.53 4.56
N PHE A 233 15.77 -4.60 3.62
CA PHE A 233 16.72 -4.39 2.52
C PHE A 233 16.97 -2.90 2.34
N GLU A 234 18.13 -2.58 1.79
CA GLU A 234 18.52 -1.22 1.42
C GLU A 234 17.56 -0.63 0.36
N ARG A 235 17.24 0.64 0.51
CA ARG A 235 16.39 1.37 -0.44
C ARG A 235 17.11 2.63 -0.93
N SER A 236 17.05 2.82 -2.25
CA SER A 236 17.46 4.04 -2.93
C SER A 236 16.25 4.62 -3.64
N GLU A 237 15.66 5.66 -3.07
CA GLU A 237 14.39 6.20 -3.56
C GLU A 237 14.35 7.73 -3.51
N THR A 238 13.49 8.29 -4.35
CA THR A 238 13.17 9.71 -4.28
C THR A 238 12.16 9.95 -3.17
N VAL A 239 12.53 10.80 -2.21
CA VAL A 239 11.73 11.12 -1.03
C VAL A 239 11.33 12.59 -1.06
N GLU A 240 10.06 12.86 -0.77
CA GLU A 240 9.55 14.22 -0.63
C GLU A 240 9.71 14.72 0.81
N ILE A 241 10.28 15.91 0.95
CA ILE A 241 10.46 16.64 2.22
C ILE A 241 9.66 17.93 2.15
N THR A 242 8.91 18.22 3.21
CA THR A 242 8.28 19.53 3.41
C THR A 242 9.08 20.32 4.45
N VAL A 243 9.52 21.52 4.09
CA VAL A 243 10.29 22.40 4.96
C VAL A 243 9.47 23.66 5.26
N TRP A 244 9.25 23.94 6.52
CA TRP A 244 8.48 25.08 6.97
C TRP A 244 9.38 26.27 7.39
N ASP A 245 8.95 27.48 7.02
CA ASP A 245 9.56 28.75 7.41
C ASP A 245 11.10 28.77 7.26
N TRP A 246 11.59 28.25 6.15
CA TRP A 246 13.03 28.31 5.87
C TRP A 246 13.44 29.73 5.49
N PRO A 247 14.43 30.33 6.18
CA PRO A 247 14.80 31.72 5.98
C PRO A 247 15.81 31.96 4.83
N GLY A 248 16.22 30.88 4.14
CA GLY A 248 17.17 30.95 3.05
C GLY A 248 16.53 31.27 1.69
N ASP A 249 17.38 31.47 0.69
CA ASP A 249 16.98 31.65 -0.70
C ASP A 249 16.69 30.29 -1.35
N ALA A 250 15.44 30.08 -1.77
CA ALA A 250 14.99 28.79 -2.35
C ALA A 250 15.76 28.39 -3.62
N ASP A 251 16.33 29.36 -4.35
CA ASP A 251 17.16 29.09 -5.53
C ASP A 251 18.60 28.66 -5.17
N LYS A 252 18.95 28.77 -3.89
CA LYS A 252 20.25 28.39 -3.36
C LYS A 252 20.22 27.15 -2.46
N ILE A 253 19.15 26.36 -2.51
CA ILE A 253 19.06 25.12 -1.74
C ILE A 253 20.18 24.15 -2.16
N ILE A 254 20.79 23.50 -1.18
CA ILE A 254 21.70 22.38 -1.36
C ILE A 254 21.41 21.31 -0.30
N PHE A 255 21.44 20.04 -0.70
CA PHE A 255 21.38 18.91 0.19
C PHE A 255 22.72 18.17 0.21
N LYS A 256 23.14 17.74 1.39
CA LYS A 256 24.32 16.90 1.60
C LYS A 256 23.96 15.70 2.49
N ASN A 257 24.66 14.59 2.29
CA ASN A 257 24.62 13.48 3.25
C ASN A 257 25.55 13.76 4.46
N ASP A 258 25.62 12.82 5.39
CA ASP A 258 26.47 12.86 6.58
C ASP A 258 27.99 12.89 6.27
N ARG A 259 28.38 12.48 5.05
CA ARG A 259 29.77 12.51 4.56
C ARG A 259 30.12 13.82 3.84
N GLY A 260 29.12 14.68 3.62
CA GLY A 260 29.30 15.95 2.92
C GLY A 260 29.11 15.87 1.40
N ASP A 261 28.74 14.71 0.86
CA ASP A 261 28.47 14.55 -0.57
C ASP A 261 27.18 15.29 -0.94
N ILE A 262 27.21 15.99 -2.06
CA ILE A 262 26.04 16.74 -2.56
C ILE A 262 25.01 15.77 -3.12
N ILE A 263 23.77 15.89 -2.62
CA ILE A 263 22.65 15.04 -3.01
C ILE A 263 21.78 15.78 -4.03
N PRO A 264 21.46 15.15 -5.17
CA PRO A 264 20.53 15.70 -6.15
C PRO A 264 19.17 15.99 -5.52
N HIS A 265 18.61 17.16 -5.85
CA HIS A 265 17.30 17.56 -5.34
C HIS A 265 16.48 18.27 -6.43
N GLN A 266 15.18 18.41 -6.17
CA GLN A 266 14.26 19.16 -7.02
C GLN A 266 13.24 19.90 -6.15
N LEU A 267 13.17 21.23 -6.30
CA LEU A 267 12.10 22.01 -5.71
C LEU A 267 10.80 21.76 -6.50
N LEU A 268 9.80 21.16 -5.84
CA LEU A 268 8.49 20.90 -6.45
C LEU A 268 7.63 22.15 -6.49
N ASN A 269 7.46 22.76 -5.33
CA ASN A 269 6.74 24.02 -5.17
C ASN A 269 7.12 24.70 -3.85
N GLN A 270 6.74 25.96 -3.77
CA GLN A 270 6.82 26.78 -2.56
C GLN A 270 5.59 27.67 -2.46
N GLY A 271 5.24 28.06 -1.25
CA GLY A 271 4.08 28.90 -1.03
C GLY A 271 3.85 29.27 0.42
N PHE A 272 2.70 29.91 0.63
CA PHE A 272 2.22 30.27 1.96
C PHE A 272 0.93 29.50 2.26
N HIS A 273 0.90 28.84 3.42
CA HIS A 273 -0.27 28.09 3.86
C HIS A 273 -1.18 28.99 4.71
N ASN A 274 -2.28 29.44 4.13
CA ASN A 274 -3.16 30.45 4.75
C ASN A 274 -3.70 30.05 6.11
N TYR A 275 -4.09 28.80 6.29
CA TYR A 275 -4.64 28.32 7.57
C TYR A 275 -3.62 28.34 8.71
N TRP A 276 -2.39 27.91 8.43
CA TRP A 276 -1.31 27.83 9.41
C TRP A 276 -0.48 29.10 9.53
N GLY A 277 -0.56 30.00 8.55
CA GLY A 277 0.21 31.25 8.54
C GLY A 277 1.70 31.07 8.33
N HIS A 278 2.12 30.02 7.61
CA HIS A 278 3.52 29.65 7.45
C HIS A 278 3.91 29.45 6.00
N ASN A 279 5.16 29.80 5.67
CA ASN A 279 5.74 29.48 4.38
C ASN A 279 6.18 28.02 4.34
N TYR A 280 6.10 27.40 3.16
CA TYR A 280 6.58 26.04 2.95
C TYR A 280 7.38 25.90 1.65
N LEU A 281 8.27 24.91 1.66
CA LEU A 281 8.97 24.39 0.49
C LEU A 281 8.69 22.87 0.43
N ARG A 282 8.39 22.36 -0.77
CA ARG A 282 8.33 20.91 -1.01
C ARG A 282 9.47 20.54 -1.93
N VAL A 283 10.34 19.66 -1.48
CA VAL A 283 11.57 19.29 -2.17
C VAL A 283 11.66 17.77 -2.28
N LEU A 284 12.04 17.28 -3.44
CA LEU A 284 12.45 15.88 -3.65
C LEU A 284 13.96 15.76 -3.49
N ILE A 285 14.40 14.71 -2.83
CA ILE A 285 15.79 14.27 -2.78
C ILE A 285 15.91 12.79 -3.10
N ASN A 286 17.05 12.36 -3.64
CA ASN A 286 17.38 10.94 -3.70
C ASN A 286 17.99 10.52 -2.37
N ALA A 287 17.37 9.55 -1.72
CA ALA A 287 17.80 9.04 -0.43
C ALA A 287 18.20 7.57 -0.52
N ASP A 288 19.44 7.27 -0.11
CA ASP A 288 19.95 5.92 0.07
C ASP A 288 19.88 5.60 1.57
N VAL A 289 19.10 4.59 1.93
CA VAL A 289 18.82 4.28 3.34
C VAL A 289 19.03 2.78 3.58
N PRO A 290 19.88 2.39 4.54
CA PRO A 290 20.18 1.00 4.84
C PRO A 290 18.95 0.24 5.34
N ALA A 291 19.02 -1.10 5.28
CA ALA A 291 17.97 -1.98 5.78
C ALA A 291 17.70 -1.76 7.28
N GLY A 292 16.43 -1.58 7.65
CA GLY A 292 16.03 -1.40 9.05
C GLY A 292 16.72 -0.24 9.76
N GLY A 293 17.13 0.79 9.01
CA GLY A 293 18.00 1.86 9.50
C GLY A 293 17.53 3.25 9.08
N TYR A 294 18.48 4.18 9.15
CA TYR A 294 18.26 5.56 8.73
C TYR A 294 19.49 6.13 8.01
N SER A 295 19.28 7.21 7.27
CA SER A 295 20.34 8.08 6.74
C SER A 295 20.04 9.53 7.08
N THR A 296 21.11 10.31 7.26
CA THR A 296 21.02 11.72 7.64
C THR A 296 21.36 12.62 6.47
N TYR A 297 20.50 13.60 6.25
CA TYR A 297 20.67 14.61 5.20
C TYR A 297 20.59 16.01 5.79
N ILE A 298 21.42 16.90 5.27
CA ILE A 298 21.50 18.31 5.69
C ILE A 298 21.08 19.18 4.53
N MET A 299 20.05 19.99 4.73
CA MET A 299 19.66 21.07 3.84
C MET A 299 20.30 22.36 4.31
N SER A 300 20.91 23.11 3.41
CA SER A 300 21.50 24.41 3.71
C SER A 300 21.40 25.36 2.50
N GLU A 301 21.87 26.60 2.67
CA GLU A 301 22.08 27.51 1.56
C GLU A 301 23.48 27.28 0.99
N ARG A 302 23.56 27.05 -0.34
CA ARG A 302 24.85 26.82 -1.00
C ARG A 302 25.76 28.04 -0.93
N LYS A 303 27.03 27.78 -0.83
CA LYS A 303 28.08 28.80 -0.95
C LYS A 303 28.32 29.10 -2.43
N ASP A 304 28.91 30.28 -2.74
CA ASP A 304 29.14 30.72 -4.13
C ASP A 304 30.00 29.76 -4.96
N ASN A 305 30.85 28.95 -4.31
CA ASN A 305 31.70 27.94 -4.94
C ASN A 305 31.06 26.52 -5.04
N GLU A 306 29.84 26.37 -4.56
CA GLU A 306 29.13 25.09 -4.61
C GLU A 306 28.12 25.05 -5.78
N VAL A 307 28.06 23.94 -6.47
CA VAL A 307 27.08 23.72 -7.56
C VAL A 307 26.03 22.74 -7.11
N ALA A 308 24.78 23.17 -7.12
CA ALA A 308 23.66 22.29 -6.84
C ALA A 308 23.50 21.26 -7.97
N VAL A 309 23.22 20.02 -7.61
CA VAL A 309 22.86 18.97 -8.56
C VAL A 309 21.35 18.81 -8.53
N HIS A 310 20.69 19.11 -9.63
CA HIS A 310 19.24 18.94 -9.76
C HIS A 310 18.92 17.55 -10.27
N LEU A 311 17.84 16.96 -9.76
CA LEU A 311 17.35 15.63 -10.22
C LEU A 311 17.02 15.66 -11.71
N THR A 312 16.40 16.74 -12.14
CA THR A 312 16.21 17.11 -13.55
C THR A 312 15.84 18.58 -13.62
N SER A 313 16.49 19.32 -14.48
CA SER A 313 15.96 20.60 -14.94
C SER A 313 15.17 20.35 -16.23
N TYR A 314 13.91 19.98 -16.10
CA TYR A 314 13.06 20.13 -17.28
C TYR A 314 12.82 21.63 -17.46
N PRO A 315 13.15 22.20 -18.63
CA PRO A 315 12.70 23.53 -18.96
C PRO A 315 11.17 23.50 -18.81
N ARG A 316 10.62 24.52 -18.15
CA ARG A 316 9.17 24.70 -18.06
C ARG A 316 8.64 24.76 -19.48
N VAL A 317 8.16 23.65 -19.99
CA VAL A 317 7.52 23.59 -21.32
C VAL A 317 6.15 24.21 -21.14
N GLU A 318 5.96 25.44 -21.60
CA GLU A 318 4.69 26.15 -21.49
C GLU A 318 3.54 25.43 -22.19
N LYS A 319 3.83 24.61 -23.19
CA LYS A 319 2.90 23.63 -23.80
C LYS A 319 3.73 22.45 -24.29
N PRO A 320 3.42 21.22 -23.90
CA PRO A 320 4.03 20.06 -24.53
C PRO A 320 3.63 20.05 -26.00
N HIS A 321 4.59 20.20 -26.89
CA HIS A 321 4.35 20.08 -28.33
C HIS A 321 4.02 18.65 -28.76
N GLU A 322 4.39 17.69 -27.90
CA GLU A 322 4.17 16.27 -28.10
C GLU A 322 3.70 15.65 -26.78
N PHE A 323 2.72 14.75 -26.91
CA PHE A 323 2.21 13.97 -25.78
C PHE A 323 3.13 12.78 -25.49
N ILE A 324 4.42 13.07 -25.24
CA ILE A 324 5.47 12.08 -25.05
C ILE A 324 6.17 12.35 -23.70
N LEU A 325 6.37 11.27 -22.93
CA LEU A 325 7.28 11.24 -21.79
C LEU A 325 8.41 10.28 -22.12
N GLU A 326 9.64 10.72 -21.91
CA GLU A 326 10.83 9.93 -22.22
C GLU A 326 11.91 10.11 -21.16
N ASN A 327 12.53 9.01 -20.74
CA ASN A 327 13.74 8.99 -19.92
C ASN A 327 14.73 7.95 -20.51
N GLN A 328 15.77 7.61 -19.76
CA GLN A 328 16.79 6.65 -20.21
C GLN A 328 16.26 5.21 -20.32
N PHE A 329 15.16 4.86 -19.66
CA PHE A 329 14.64 3.51 -19.59
C PHE A 329 13.43 3.30 -20.51
N MET A 330 12.56 4.30 -20.64
CA MET A 330 11.31 4.15 -21.37
C MET A 330 10.92 5.42 -22.14
N LYS A 331 10.11 5.19 -23.18
CA LYS A 331 9.41 6.25 -23.91
C LYS A 331 7.92 5.90 -23.97
N VAL A 332 7.09 6.83 -23.53
CA VAL A 332 5.62 6.70 -23.49
C VAL A 332 5.00 7.75 -24.38
N THR A 333 4.10 7.34 -25.27
CA THR A 333 3.32 8.24 -26.14
C THR A 333 1.85 8.14 -25.79
N PHE A 334 1.20 9.27 -25.63
CA PHE A 334 -0.22 9.37 -25.30
C PHE A 334 -1.04 9.85 -26.50
N ASP A 335 -2.27 9.37 -26.60
CA ASP A 335 -3.27 9.93 -27.50
C ASP A 335 -3.73 11.31 -26.96
N PRO A 336 -3.62 12.38 -27.75
CA PRO A 336 -3.98 13.73 -27.32
C PRO A 336 -5.49 13.92 -27.07
N GLN A 337 -6.35 13.04 -27.58
CA GLN A 337 -7.80 13.18 -27.45
C GLN A 337 -8.35 12.54 -26.18
N ASN A 338 -7.79 11.42 -25.74
CA ASN A 338 -8.34 10.63 -24.65
C ASN A 338 -7.29 10.23 -23.58
N ALA A 339 -6.04 10.69 -23.75
CA ALA A 339 -4.91 10.42 -22.85
C ALA A 339 -4.58 8.92 -22.68
N SER A 340 -5.05 8.05 -23.57
CA SER A 340 -4.64 6.64 -23.56
C SER A 340 -3.18 6.50 -23.98
N ILE A 341 -2.51 5.45 -23.51
CA ILE A 341 -1.14 5.13 -23.90
C ILE A 341 -1.20 4.35 -25.22
N VAL A 342 -0.68 4.96 -26.28
CA VAL A 342 -0.66 4.37 -27.63
C VAL A 342 0.67 3.70 -27.97
N SER A 343 1.73 4.03 -27.23
CA SER A 343 3.06 3.40 -27.35
C SER A 343 3.78 3.46 -26.00
N LEU A 344 4.41 2.36 -25.62
CA LEU A 344 5.28 2.25 -24.45
C LEU A 344 6.48 1.41 -24.82
N ILE A 345 7.61 2.06 -25.08
CA ILE A 345 8.85 1.39 -25.48
C ILE A 345 9.77 1.23 -24.28
N ASP A 346 10.16 0.00 -24.00
CA ASP A 346 11.30 -0.29 -23.14
C ASP A 346 12.59 -0.03 -23.94
N LYS A 347 13.33 1.02 -23.58
CA LYS A 347 14.54 1.41 -24.28
C LYS A 347 15.73 0.49 -24.02
N THR A 348 15.67 -0.34 -22.97
CA THR A 348 16.75 -1.30 -22.65
C THR A 348 16.72 -2.50 -23.61
N THR A 349 15.54 -2.91 -24.00
CA THR A 349 15.29 -4.04 -24.92
C THR A 349 14.83 -3.60 -26.30
N ASN A 350 14.53 -2.31 -26.47
CA ASN A 350 13.88 -1.72 -27.65
C ASN A 350 12.56 -2.43 -28.01
N HIS A 351 11.82 -2.87 -26.97
CA HIS A 351 10.57 -3.60 -27.13
C HIS A 351 9.36 -2.69 -26.96
N GLU A 352 8.40 -2.74 -27.93
CA GLU A 352 7.11 -2.08 -27.83
C GLU A 352 6.14 -2.94 -27.01
N LEU A 353 5.63 -2.39 -25.91
CA LEU A 353 4.76 -3.09 -24.96
C LEU A 353 3.26 -2.91 -25.26
N ILE A 354 2.90 -1.94 -26.11
CA ILE A 354 1.51 -1.61 -26.43
C ILE A 354 1.19 -1.98 -27.87
N ASP A 355 0.14 -2.75 -28.07
CA ASP A 355 -0.47 -2.90 -29.40
C ASP A 355 -1.22 -1.60 -29.73
N GLY A 356 -0.74 -0.85 -30.74
CA GLY A 356 -1.34 0.42 -31.14
C GLY A 356 -2.83 0.34 -31.57
N LYS A 357 -3.33 -0.87 -31.85
CA LYS A 357 -4.76 -1.13 -32.07
C LYS A 357 -5.54 -1.33 -30.76
N ARG A 358 -4.84 -1.50 -29.62
CA ARG A 358 -5.40 -1.71 -28.28
C ARG A 358 -4.67 -0.84 -27.27
N PRO A 359 -4.91 0.48 -27.27
CA PRO A 359 -4.29 1.40 -26.35
C PRO A 359 -4.55 1.00 -24.89
N ALA A 360 -3.59 1.28 -24.01
CA ALA A 360 -3.72 1.04 -22.58
C ALA A 360 -4.25 2.30 -21.87
N GLY A 361 -4.79 2.13 -20.66
CA GLY A 361 -5.23 3.24 -19.81
C GLY A 361 -6.46 3.98 -20.32
N ILE A 362 -7.36 3.29 -21.04
CA ILE A 362 -8.61 3.87 -21.50
C ILE A 362 -9.60 3.96 -20.34
N PHE A 363 -10.02 5.17 -20.02
CA PHE A 363 -11.10 5.42 -19.07
C PHE A 363 -12.46 5.31 -19.81
N ARG A 364 -13.37 4.53 -19.25
CA ARG A 364 -14.75 4.43 -19.72
C ARG A 364 -15.67 4.79 -18.56
N LEU A 365 -16.50 5.80 -18.77
CA LEU A 365 -17.65 6.09 -17.90
C LEU A 365 -18.85 5.33 -18.46
N ILE A 366 -19.45 4.49 -17.64
CA ILE A 366 -20.68 3.77 -17.99
C ILE A 366 -21.75 4.31 -17.03
N GLU A 367 -22.82 4.88 -17.56
CA GLU A 367 -24.02 5.19 -16.79
C GLU A 367 -24.82 3.90 -16.63
N GLU A 368 -25.15 3.57 -15.36
CA GLU A 368 -26.00 2.43 -15.01
C GLU A 368 -27.45 2.86 -14.91
#